data_c2336ed170982fa2f146e6a503e1e1db
#
_entry.id   c2336ed170982fa2f146e6a503e1e1db
#
_cell.length_a   1.000
_cell.length_b   1.000
_cell.length_c   1.000
_cell.angle_alpha   90.00
_cell.angle_beta   90.00
_cell.angle_gamma   90.00
#
_symmetry.space_group_name_H-M   'P 1'
#
loop_
_entity.id
_entity.type
_entity.pdbx_description
1 polymer ?
#
loop_
_entity_poly.entity_id
_entity_poly.type
_entity_poly.pdbx_seq_one_letter_code
_entity_poly.pdbx_strand_id
1 'polypeptide(L)'
;MKKNVLTSVTVSLAAAAMISGTAMAAEYKVGIIQFVDDASLNQIEQNIEKELTAKSEEGGDTYVFDGYVYNGQADSTTLNQITTQLLDDGVDVIVPIATPAAQIVQAATEDNQSPVVFSAVSDPVGAGLAESMDAPGANITGTSDALNTNAILDLMFVANPDIKKVGLLYSQSEDSSKKPIEDAKAYLDEKGIEYVEKTGTNNTEVTQAADALIAAGVDAVFTPTDNTVMTAELAIYEKFIDAGIPHYCGADSFALNGAFCGYGVDYAKLGVETADMVIEVLQGADPATTPIKTFDNGIATVNTETAEALGIDYSGFAELCTGVVETVTAEEFK
;
A
#
# COMPACT_ATOMS: atom_id res chain seq x y z
N MET A 1 -92.38 -21.90 -16.12
CA MET A 1 -91.76 -20.61 -15.79
C MET A 1 -90.40 -20.85 -15.19
N LYS A 2 -89.33 -20.72 -15.96
CA LYS A 2 -87.97 -20.81 -15.47
C LYS A 2 -87.29 -19.49 -15.71
N LYS A 3 -86.91 -18.81 -14.64
CA LYS A 3 -86.14 -17.55 -14.68
C LYS A 3 -84.71 -17.84 -14.85
N ASN A 4 -84.06 -17.37 -15.93
CA ASN A 4 -82.64 -17.35 -16.14
C ASN A 4 -82.03 -16.17 -15.39
N VAL A 5 -81.12 -16.46 -14.46
CA VAL A 5 -80.27 -15.45 -13.84
C VAL A 5 -78.97 -15.37 -14.63
N LEU A 6 -78.73 -14.23 -15.25
CA LEU A 6 -77.47 -13.89 -15.88
C LEU A 6 -76.52 -13.40 -14.78
N THR A 7 -75.43 -14.12 -14.57
CA THR A 7 -74.33 -13.69 -13.67
C THR A 7 -73.31 -12.95 -14.50
N SER A 8 -73.20 -11.64 -14.32
CA SER A 8 -72.16 -10.81 -14.92
C SER A 8 -70.84 -11.03 -14.17
N VAL A 9 -69.82 -11.58 -14.83
CA VAL A 9 -68.47 -11.63 -14.33
C VAL A 9 -67.72 -10.37 -14.77
N THR A 10 -67.51 -9.46 -13.82
CA THR A 10 -66.64 -8.29 -14.01
C THR A 10 -65.17 -8.71 -13.85
N VAL A 11 -64.42 -8.79 -14.90
CA VAL A 11 -62.98 -8.98 -14.88
C VAL A 11 -62.32 -7.63 -14.61
N SER A 12 -61.85 -7.44 -13.40
CA SER A 12 -61.02 -6.30 -13.01
C SER A 12 -59.58 -6.51 -13.48
N LEU A 13 -59.21 -5.80 -14.54
CA LEU A 13 -57.80 -5.73 -14.98
C LEU A 13 -57.03 -4.82 -14.00
N ALA A 14 -56.33 -5.41 -13.08
CA ALA A 14 -55.34 -4.67 -12.26
C ALA A 14 -54.10 -4.38 -13.14
N ALA A 15 -54.00 -3.15 -13.61
CA ALA A 15 -52.79 -2.63 -14.24
C ALA A 15 -51.71 -2.49 -13.15
N ALA A 16 -50.79 -3.45 -13.08
CA ALA A 16 -49.56 -3.27 -12.32
C ALA A 16 -48.71 -2.19 -13.04
N ALA A 17 -48.75 -0.97 -12.52
CA ALA A 17 -47.83 0.07 -12.91
C ALA A 17 -46.43 -0.38 -12.40
N MET A 18 -45.58 -0.89 -13.28
CA MET A 18 -44.16 -1.00 -13.03
C MET A 18 -43.63 0.44 -12.94
N ILE A 19 -43.43 0.90 -11.72
CA ILE A 19 -42.60 2.09 -11.47
C ILE A 19 -41.18 1.63 -11.74
N SER A 20 -40.71 1.82 -12.97
CA SER A 20 -39.30 1.85 -13.29
C SER A 20 -38.75 3.12 -12.62
N GLY A 21 -38.38 3.00 -11.37
CA GLY A 21 -37.54 4.00 -10.72
C GLY A 21 -36.23 4.04 -11.49
N THR A 22 -36.02 5.12 -12.26
CA THR A 22 -34.66 5.47 -12.67
C THR A 22 -33.90 5.67 -11.37
N ALA A 23 -32.96 4.76 -11.03
CA ALA A 23 -32.01 5.02 -10.00
C ALA A 23 -31.34 6.34 -10.39
N MET A 24 -31.51 7.36 -9.55
CA MET A 24 -30.77 8.61 -9.74
C MET A 24 -29.31 8.27 -9.40
N ALA A 25 -28.38 8.73 -10.24
CA ALA A 25 -26.96 8.66 -9.94
C ALA A 25 -26.70 9.27 -8.56
N ALA A 26 -26.01 8.53 -7.72
CA ALA A 26 -25.57 9.03 -6.42
C ALA A 26 -24.25 9.82 -6.57
N GLU A 27 -24.02 10.74 -5.65
CA GLU A 27 -22.75 11.46 -5.51
C GLU A 27 -22.13 11.06 -4.19
N TYR A 28 -20.92 10.51 -4.23
CA TYR A 28 -20.17 10.06 -3.08
C TYR A 28 -18.91 10.89 -2.91
N LYS A 29 -18.63 11.31 -1.68
CA LYS A 29 -17.40 12.01 -1.31
C LYS A 29 -16.35 11.00 -0.82
N VAL A 30 -15.17 11.01 -1.43
CA VAL A 30 -14.05 10.12 -1.11
C VAL A 30 -12.92 10.95 -0.52
N GLY A 31 -12.60 10.73 0.76
CA GLY A 31 -11.45 11.33 1.41
C GLY A 31 -10.20 10.46 1.21
N ILE A 32 -9.10 11.01 0.68
CA ILE A 32 -7.83 10.30 0.47
C ILE A 32 -6.77 10.92 1.37
N ILE A 33 -6.07 10.09 2.15
CA ILE A 33 -5.00 10.55 3.04
C ILE A 33 -3.74 9.75 2.77
N GLN A 34 -2.77 10.35 2.12
CA GLN A 34 -1.44 9.77 1.96
C GLN A 34 -0.60 10.02 3.21
N PHE A 35 0.17 9.01 3.68
CA PHE A 35 1.02 9.15 4.86
C PHE A 35 2.12 10.19 4.65
N VAL A 36 2.85 10.12 3.54
CA VAL A 36 3.97 10.98 3.19
C VAL A 36 4.11 11.11 1.68
N ASP A 37 4.73 12.16 1.20
CA ASP A 37 5.09 12.32 -0.21
C ASP A 37 6.20 11.33 -0.59
N ASP A 38 5.82 10.31 -1.35
CA ASP A 38 6.69 9.22 -1.81
C ASP A 38 6.21 8.71 -3.17
N ALA A 39 7.14 8.38 -4.05
CA ALA A 39 6.83 8.03 -5.43
C ALA A 39 5.95 6.77 -5.57
N SER A 40 6.10 5.74 -4.70
CA SER A 40 5.22 4.58 -4.68
C SER A 40 3.81 4.96 -4.23
N LEU A 41 3.71 5.75 -3.15
CA LEU A 41 2.42 6.20 -2.62
C LEU A 41 1.73 7.17 -3.58
N ASN A 42 2.49 8.03 -4.27
CA ASN A 42 1.97 8.91 -5.32
C ASN A 42 1.39 8.12 -6.50
N GLN A 43 2.02 7.01 -6.91
CA GLN A 43 1.44 6.11 -7.92
C GLN A 43 0.08 5.57 -7.49
N ILE A 44 -0.06 5.17 -6.22
CA ILE A 44 -1.33 4.69 -5.66
C ILE A 44 -2.39 5.79 -5.73
N GLU A 45 -2.11 6.95 -5.14
CA GLU A 45 -3.04 8.09 -5.09
C GLU A 45 -3.54 8.48 -6.47
N GLN A 46 -2.61 8.71 -7.41
CA GLN A 46 -2.94 9.09 -8.78
C GLN A 46 -3.78 8.06 -9.52
N ASN A 47 -3.56 6.76 -9.28
CA ASN A 47 -4.33 5.71 -9.92
C ASN A 47 -5.69 5.48 -9.25
N ILE A 48 -5.83 5.75 -7.93
CA ILE A 48 -7.14 5.84 -7.28
C ILE A 48 -7.97 6.95 -7.90
N GLU A 49 -7.43 8.16 -7.99
CA GLU A 49 -8.12 9.33 -8.57
C GLU A 49 -8.53 9.10 -10.04
N LYS A 50 -7.60 8.53 -10.82
CA LYS A 50 -7.84 8.21 -12.24
C LYS A 50 -8.95 7.19 -12.42
N GLU A 51 -8.97 6.13 -11.62
CA GLU A 51 -10.00 5.09 -11.70
C GLU A 51 -11.37 5.62 -11.25
N LEU A 52 -11.44 6.35 -10.13
CA LEU A 52 -12.68 6.99 -9.67
C LEU A 52 -13.23 7.97 -10.71
N THR A 53 -12.36 8.73 -11.39
CA THR A 53 -12.74 9.62 -12.48
C THR A 53 -13.31 8.83 -13.66
N ALA A 54 -12.62 7.78 -14.11
CA ALA A 54 -13.05 6.93 -15.22
C ALA A 54 -14.43 6.30 -14.94
N LYS A 55 -14.62 5.78 -13.71
CA LYS A 55 -15.92 5.21 -13.30
C LYS A 55 -17.04 6.23 -13.23
N SER A 56 -16.75 7.45 -12.82
CA SER A 56 -17.72 8.55 -12.86
C SER A 56 -18.12 8.91 -14.31
N GLU A 57 -17.18 8.87 -15.26
CA GLU A 57 -17.41 9.16 -16.68
C GLU A 57 -18.17 8.04 -17.41
N GLU A 58 -18.08 6.78 -16.96
CA GLU A 58 -18.84 5.66 -17.52
C GLU A 58 -20.36 5.84 -17.39
N GLY A 59 -20.79 6.74 -16.52
CA GLY A 59 -22.20 7.07 -16.25
C GLY A 59 -22.80 6.18 -15.17
N GLY A 60 -23.44 6.80 -14.21
CA GLY A 60 -23.96 6.19 -13.00
C GLY A 60 -23.64 7.07 -11.82
N ASP A 61 -23.02 6.52 -10.79
CA ASP A 61 -22.61 7.27 -9.61
C ASP A 61 -21.40 8.17 -9.89
N THR A 62 -21.28 9.26 -9.13
CA THR A 62 -20.16 10.20 -9.21
C THR A 62 -19.33 10.12 -7.94
N TYR A 63 -18.02 10.02 -8.07
CA TYR A 63 -17.06 9.94 -6.96
C TYR A 63 -16.27 11.24 -6.88
N VAL A 64 -16.51 12.03 -5.83
CA VAL A 64 -15.93 13.38 -5.65
C VAL A 64 -14.80 13.28 -4.63
N PHE A 65 -13.58 13.51 -5.07
CA PHE A 65 -12.40 13.58 -4.21
C PHE A 65 -11.72 14.97 -4.26
N ASP A 66 -12.05 15.83 -5.21
CA ASP A 66 -11.54 17.20 -5.29
C ASP A 66 -11.77 17.95 -3.98
N GLY A 67 -10.68 18.39 -3.35
CA GLY A 67 -10.70 19.09 -2.06
C GLY A 67 -10.69 18.14 -0.84
N TYR A 68 -10.62 16.83 -1.05
CA TYR A 68 -10.55 15.81 0.00
C TYR A 68 -9.31 14.91 -0.08
N VAL A 69 -8.29 15.33 -0.85
CA VAL A 69 -6.99 14.64 -0.97
C VAL A 69 -5.95 15.38 -0.15
N TYR A 70 -5.29 14.68 0.75
CA TYR A 70 -4.38 15.28 1.72
C TYR A 70 -3.12 14.43 1.93
N ASN A 71 -2.03 15.10 2.29
CA ASN A 71 -0.77 14.47 2.68
C ASN A 71 -0.51 14.69 4.17
N GLY A 72 -0.27 13.60 4.90
CA GLY A 72 -0.01 13.62 6.35
C GLY A 72 1.39 14.06 6.76
N GLN A 73 2.32 14.20 5.80
CA GLN A 73 3.70 14.65 6.01
C GLN A 73 4.48 13.84 7.06
N ALA A 74 4.18 12.54 7.14
CA ALA A 74 4.72 11.61 8.14
C ALA A 74 4.50 12.09 9.60
N ASP A 75 3.47 12.91 9.86
CA ASP A 75 3.17 13.48 11.17
C ASP A 75 1.80 13.03 11.69
N SER A 76 1.80 12.33 12.82
CA SER A 76 0.58 11.78 13.41
C SER A 76 -0.42 12.86 13.84
N THR A 77 0.04 14.05 14.20
CA THR A 77 -0.83 15.17 14.58
C THR A 77 -1.56 15.70 13.35
N THR A 78 -0.84 15.87 12.25
CA THR A 78 -1.37 16.29 10.94
C THR A 78 -2.40 15.27 10.45
N LEU A 79 -2.08 13.97 10.48
CA LEU A 79 -3.00 12.90 10.09
C LEU A 79 -4.31 12.91 10.90
N ASN A 80 -4.22 13.07 12.24
CA ASN A 80 -5.41 13.17 13.09
C ASN A 80 -6.27 14.40 12.75
N GLN A 81 -5.64 15.55 12.46
CA GLN A 81 -6.36 16.77 12.07
C GLN A 81 -7.07 16.60 10.72
N ILE A 82 -6.39 16.03 9.73
CA ILE A 82 -6.96 15.74 8.41
C ILE A 82 -8.13 14.75 8.54
N THR A 83 -7.96 13.67 9.31
CA THR A 83 -9.02 12.68 9.51
C THR A 83 -10.25 13.33 10.15
N THR A 84 -10.06 14.17 11.19
CA THR A 84 -11.15 14.90 11.84
C THR A 84 -11.85 15.82 10.85
N GLN A 85 -11.10 16.54 10.01
CA GLN A 85 -11.67 17.42 8.98
C GLN A 85 -12.51 16.64 7.98
N LEU A 86 -12.02 15.51 7.46
CA LEU A 86 -12.78 14.67 6.51
C LEU A 86 -14.08 14.16 7.11
N LEU A 87 -14.06 13.76 8.39
CA LEU A 87 -15.27 13.36 9.12
C LEU A 87 -16.27 14.51 9.28
N ASP A 88 -15.79 15.72 9.61
CA ASP A 88 -16.62 16.91 9.73
C ASP A 88 -17.20 17.37 8.37
N ASP A 89 -16.47 17.19 7.28
CA ASP A 89 -16.90 17.47 5.90
C ASP A 89 -17.90 16.42 5.38
N GLY A 90 -18.08 15.32 6.13
CA GLY A 90 -19.03 14.25 5.84
C GLY A 90 -18.66 13.49 4.57
N VAL A 91 -17.42 13.02 4.48
CA VAL A 91 -17.03 12.08 3.40
C VAL A 91 -17.69 10.72 3.65
N ASP A 92 -18.05 10.03 2.56
CA ASP A 92 -18.75 8.75 2.61
C ASP A 92 -17.80 7.56 2.87
N VAL A 93 -16.52 7.73 2.52
CA VAL A 93 -15.44 6.75 2.75
C VAL A 93 -14.11 7.49 2.92
N ILE A 94 -13.21 6.94 3.74
CA ILE A 94 -11.83 7.44 3.86
C ILE A 94 -10.87 6.39 3.34
N VAL A 95 -9.91 6.83 2.52
CA VAL A 95 -8.89 5.98 1.90
C VAL A 95 -7.51 6.39 2.45
N PRO A 96 -7.05 5.79 3.56
CA PRO A 96 -5.69 5.99 4.03
C PRO A 96 -4.71 5.15 3.21
N ILE A 97 -3.59 5.76 2.80
CA ILE A 97 -2.50 5.13 2.06
C ILE A 97 -1.32 4.96 3.01
N ALA A 98 -0.82 3.75 3.16
CA ALA A 98 0.20 3.23 4.08
C ALA A 98 -0.32 2.89 5.49
N THR A 99 0.37 1.94 6.15
CA THR A 99 -0.02 1.40 7.46
C THR A 99 -0.21 2.46 8.55
N PRO A 100 0.70 3.45 8.74
CA PRO A 100 0.53 4.44 9.79
C PRO A 100 -0.70 5.34 9.61
N ALA A 101 -1.04 5.69 8.34
CA ALA A 101 -2.25 6.46 8.04
C ALA A 101 -3.50 5.61 8.32
N ALA A 102 -3.51 4.34 7.93
CA ALA A 102 -4.63 3.42 8.17
C ALA A 102 -4.92 3.25 9.65
N GLN A 103 -3.90 3.12 10.50
CA GLN A 103 -4.06 3.00 11.96
C GLN A 103 -4.69 4.24 12.59
N ILE A 104 -4.27 5.43 12.16
CA ILE A 104 -4.81 6.69 12.67
C ILE A 104 -6.27 6.87 12.24
N VAL A 105 -6.58 6.60 10.96
CA VAL A 105 -7.94 6.70 10.43
C VAL A 105 -8.86 5.69 11.10
N GLN A 106 -8.44 4.43 11.26
CA GLN A 106 -9.24 3.43 11.96
C GLN A 106 -9.58 3.86 13.38
N ALA A 107 -8.59 4.28 14.17
CA ALA A 107 -8.80 4.73 15.53
C ALA A 107 -9.79 5.91 15.62
N ALA A 108 -9.76 6.83 14.65
CA ALA A 108 -10.67 7.98 14.60
C ALA A 108 -12.09 7.63 14.12
N THR A 109 -12.27 6.49 13.42
CA THR A 109 -13.55 6.06 12.85
C THR A 109 -14.22 4.93 13.62
N GLU A 110 -13.58 4.37 14.67
CA GLU A 110 -14.09 3.26 15.46
C GLU A 110 -15.47 3.54 16.06
N ASP A 111 -15.68 4.73 16.65
CA ASP A 111 -16.93 5.08 17.32
C ASP A 111 -18.08 5.38 16.33
N ASN A 112 -17.80 6.00 15.20
CA ASN A 112 -18.81 6.45 14.23
C ASN A 112 -19.03 5.45 13.07
N GLN A 113 -18.17 4.42 12.97
CA GLN A 113 -18.25 3.36 11.96
C GLN A 113 -18.21 3.89 10.51
N SER A 114 -17.55 5.05 10.25
CA SER A 114 -17.32 5.52 8.90
C SER A 114 -16.51 4.51 8.10
N PRO A 115 -16.91 4.15 6.88
CA PRO A 115 -16.19 3.16 6.08
C PRO A 115 -14.76 3.58 5.78
N VAL A 116 -13.83 2.64 5.91
CA VAL A 116 -12.41 2.83 5.59
C VAL A 116 -11.96 1.77 4.59
N VAL A 117 -11.32 2.20 3.51
CA VAL A 117 -10.67 1.31 2.54
C VAL A 117 -9.20 1.70 2.45
N PHE A 118 -8.34 1.00 3.17
CA PHE A 118 -6.92 1.30 3.16
C PHE A 118 -6.23 0.83 1.87
N SER A 119 -5.10 1.47 1.56
CA SER A 119 -4.21 1.07 0.46
C SER A 119 -2.80 0.87 0.97
N ALA A 120 -2.08 -0.14 0.45
CA ALA A 120 -0.70 -0.45 0.80
C ALA A 120 -0.47 -0.62 2.31
N VAL A 121 -1.22 -1.53 2.93
CA VAL A 121 -0.95 -1.99 4.29
C VAL A 121 -0.26 -3.35 4.22
N SER A 122 0.99 -3.42 4.68
CA SER A 122 1.84 -4.60 4.48
C SER A 122 1.40 -5.80 5.33
N ASP A 123 0.97 -5.59 6.57
CA ASP A 123 0.44 -6.63 7.46
C ASP A 123 -0.81 -6.12 8.20
N PRO A 124 -1.99 -6.17 7.59
CA PRO A 124 -3.21 -5.65 8.21
C PRO A 124 -3.59 -6.32 9.53
N VAL A 125 -3.30 -7.61 9.67
CA VAL A 125 -3.59 -8.36 10.89
C VAL A 125 -2.57 -8.04 11.98
N GLY A 126 -1.28 -8.06 11.64
CA GLY A 126 -0.20 -7.72 12.57
C GLY A 126 -0.22 -6.26 13.02
N ALA A 127 -0.72 -5.34 12.18
CA ALA A 127 -0.93 -3.93 12.51
C ALA A 127 -2.19 -3.68 13.36
N GLY A 128 -3.00 -4.72 13.62
CA GLY A 128 -4.22 -4.61 14.41
C GLY A 128 -5.40 -3.95 13.69
N LEU A 129 -5.34 -3.84 12.36
CA LEU A 129 -6.38 -3.25 11.52
C LEU A 129 -7.49 -4.24 11.17
N ALA A 130 -7.20 -5.54 11.17
CA ALA A 130 -8.14 -6.58 10.78
C ALA A 130 -8.00 -7.82 11.67
N GLU A 131 -9.11 -8.53 11.88
CA GLU A 131 -9.10 -9.82 12.56
C GLU A 131 -8.51 -10.93 11.67
N SER A 132 -8.79 -10.86 10.37
CA SER A 132 -8.23 -11.76 9.34
C SER A 132 -8.26 -11.11 7.97
N MET A 133 -7.51 -11.68 7.01
CA MET A 133 -7.51 -11.22 5.62
C MET A 133 -8.85 -11.49 4.91
N ASP A 134 -9.55 -12.58 5.26
CA ASP A 134 -10.81 -12.98 4.63
C ASP A 134 -12.03 -12.23 5.21
N ALA A 135 -11.96 -11.82 6.46
CA ALA A 135 -13.01 -11.09 7.16
C ALA A 135 -12.37 -10.11 8.16
N PRO A 136 -12.20 -8.85 7.79
CA PRO A 136 -11.54 -7.84 8.62
C PRO A 136 -12.20 -7.59 9.97
N GLY A 137 -13.54 -7.69 10.06
CA GLY A 137 -14.28 -7.68 11.32
C GLY A 137 -14.64 -6.31 11.88
N ALA A 138 -14.27 -5.22 11.22
CA ALA A 138 -14.52 -3.84 11.60
C ALA A 138 -15.00 -2.99 10.41
N ASN A 139 -15.10 -1.66 10.58
CA ASN A 139 -15.48 -0.73 9.52
C ASN A 139 -14.37 -0.51 8.47
N ILE A 140 -13.44 -1.43 8.33
CA ILE A 140 -12.22 -1.29 7.52
C ILE A 140 -11.96 -2.52 6.66
N THR A 141 -11.54 -2.31 5.42
CA THR A 141 -10.98 -3.28 4.48
C THR A 141 -9.94 -2.58 3.60
N GLY A 142 -9.41 -3.23 2.57
CA GLY A 142 -8.48 -2.56 1.65
C GLY A 142 -7.57 -3.50 0.88
N THR A 143 -6.44 -2.94 0.44
CA THR A 143 -5.43 -3.62 -0.36
C THR A 143 -4.10 -3.71 0.40
N SER A 144 -3.48 -4.88 0.36
CA SER A 144 -2.21 -5.15 1.03
C SER A 144 -1.06 -5.26 0.01
N ASP A 145 0.05 -4.61 0.33
CA ASP A 145 1.35 -4.74 -0.35
C ASP A 145 2.29 -5.70 0.38
N ALA A 146 1.75 -6.72 1.05
CA ALA A 146 2.53 -7.70 1.81
C ALA A 146 3.79 -8.14 1.08
N LEU A 147 4.93 -8.06 1.75
CA LEU A 147 6.24 -8.23 1.14
C LEU A 147 6.67 -9.70 1.10
N ASN A 148 7.16 -10.17 -0.04
CA ASN A 148 7.88 -11.44 -0.12
C ASN A 148 9.37 -11.24 0.24
N THR A 149 9.65 -11.15 1.53
CA THR A 149 10.99 -10.89 2.07
C THR A 149 12.01 -11.91 1.59
N ASN A 150 11.64 -13.20 1.51
CA ASN A 150 12.55 -14.24 1.06
C ASN A 150 13.02 -14.03 -0.38
N ALA A 151 12.11 -13.55 -1.26
CA ALA A 151 12.49 -13.28 -2.65
C ALA A 151 13.50 -12.12 -2.75
N ILE A 152 13.38 -11.07 -1.91
CA ILE A 152 14.38 -9.99 -1.88
C ILE A 152 15.75 -10.53 -1.44
N LEU A 153 15.76 -11.36 -0.40
CA LEU A 153 17.02 -11.96 0.07
C LEU A 153 17.60 -12.92 -0.98
N ASP A 154 16.77 -13.65 -1.74
CA ASP A 154 17.25 -14.46 -2.85
C ASP A 154 17.92 -13.59 -3.94
N LEU A 155 17.42 -12.40 -4.24
CA LEU A 155 18.08 -11.45 -5.16
C LEU A 155 19.47 -11.03 -4.67
N MET A 156 19.63 -10.82 -3.36
CA MET A 156 20.95 -10.53 -2.78
C MET A 156 21.96 -11.64 -3.08
N PHE A 157 21.57 -12.90 -2.88
CA PHE A 157 22.45 -14.06 -3.08
C PHE A 157 22.67 -14.39 -4.56
N VAL A 158 21.74 -14.02 -5.45
CA VAL A 158 21.94 -14.12 -6.90
C VAL A 158 22.95 -13.08 -7.38
N ALA A 159 22.86 -11.84 -6.89
CA ALA A 159 23.80 -10.78 -7.24
C ALA A 159 25.19 -11.00 -6.61
N ASN A 160 25.24 -11.53 -5.39
CA ASN A 160 26.51 -11.84 -4.70
C ASN A 160 26.35 -13.09 -3.81
N PRO A 161 26.79 -14.26 -4.27
CA PRO A 161 26.73 -15.52 -3.50
C PRO A 161 27.71 -15.56 -2.31
N ASP A 162 28.63 -14.63 -2.20
CA ASP A 162 29.65 -14.58 -1.13
C ASP A 162 29.21 -13.75 0.09
N ILE A 163 27.97 -13.25 0.13
CA ILE A 163 27.40 -12.53 1.29
C ILE A 163 27.47 -13.40 2.53
N LYS A 164 28.01 -12.86 3.63
CA LYS A 164 28.15 -13.51 4.94
C LYS A 164 27.46 -12.75 6.06
N LYS A 165 27.25 -11.45 5.87
CA LYS A 165 26.68 -10.58 6.88
C LYS A 165 25.71 -9.56 6.24
N VAL A 166 24.47 -9.56 6.67
CA VAL A 166 23.41 -8.65 6.19
C VAL A 166 23.08 -7.61 7.26
N GLY A 167 22.97 -6.36 6.86
CA GLY A 167 22.41 -5.30 7.69
C GLY A 167 20.89 -5.29 7.58
N LEU A 168 20.19 -5.21 8.71
CA LEU A 168 18.75 -5.01 8.76
C LEU A 168 18.50 -3.58 9.26
N LEU A 169 18.02 -2.69 8.36
CA LEU A 169 17.75 -1.30 8.65
C LEU A 169 16.24 -1.05 8.61
N TYR A 170 15.67 -0.61 9.73
CA TYR A 170 14.23 -0.40 9.82
C TYR A 170 13.85 0.52 10.99
N SER A 171 12.59 0.97 11.03
CA SER A 171 12.02 1.70 12.15
C SER A 171 11.22 0.77 13.06
N GLN A 172 11.51 0.78 14.36
CA GLN A 172 10.74 0.03 15.36
C GLN A 172 9.34 0.63 15.60
N SER A 173 9.11 1.86 15.15
CA SER A 173 7.81 2.54 15.28
C SER A 173 6.84 2.20 14.14
N GLU A 174 7.28 1.45 13.12
CA GLU A 174 6.44 1.04 12.00
C GLU A 174 6.05 -0.44 12.07
N ASP A 175 4.75 -0.69 12.12
CA ASP A 175 4.21 -2.05 12.15
C ASP A 175 4.41 -2.78 10.82
N SER A 176 4.48 -2.05 9.69
CA SER A 176 4.83 -2.58 8.37
C SER A 176 6.18 -3.31 8.33
N SER A 177 7.11 -2.94 9.21
CA SER A 177 8.47 -3.52 9.25
C SER A 177 8.58 -4.79 10.08
N LYS A 178 7.68 -5.03 11.04
CA LYS A 178 7.81 -6.12 12.03
C LYS A 178 7.89 -7.49 11.37
N LYS A 179 6.87 -7.87 10.62
CA LYS A 179 6.79 -9.19 9.98
C LYS A 179 7.91 -9.42 8.97
N PRO A 180 8.22 -8.48 8.04
CA PRO A 180 9.34 -8.66 7.12
C PRO A 180 10.70 -8.81 7.80
N ILE A 181 10.96 -8.12 8.92
CA ILE A 181 12.20 -8.27 9.67
C ILE A 181 12.28 -9.64 10.38
N GLU A 182 11.16 -10.13 10.93
CA GLU A 182 11.10 -11.49 11.49
C GLU A 182 11.36 -12.55 10.42
N ASP A 183 10.78 -12.40 9.23
CA ASP A 183 10.98 -13.30 8.11
C ASP A 183 12.43 -13.25 7.60
N ALA A 184 13.02 -12.05 7.52
CA ALA A 184 14.44 -11.90 7.14
C ALA A 184 15.38 -12.61 8.11
N LYS A 185 15.16 -12.46 9.42
CA LYS A 185 15.95 -13.16 10.44
C LYS A 185 15.82 -14.68 10.30
N ALA A 186 14.59 -15.19 10.17
CA ALA A 186 14.35 -16.61 10.03
C ALA A 186 15.05 -17.19 8.77
N TYR A 187 14.99 -16.47 7.66
CA TYR A 187 15.64 -16.85 6.42
C TYR A 187 17.17 -16.85 6.54
N LEU A 188 17.76 -15.80 7.14
CA LEU A 188 19.20 -15.67 7.32
C LEU A 188 19.73 -16.72 8.31
N ASP A 189 19.00 -17.01 9.39
CA ASP A 189 19.32 -18.06 10.36
C ASP A 189 19.32 -19.45 9.68
N GLU A 190 18.34 -19.75 8.83
CA GLU A 190 18.28 -21.01 8.07
C GLU A 190 19.50 -21.19 7.16
N LYS A 191 19.95 -20.10 6.54
CA LYS A 191 21.13 -20.09 5.66
C LYS A 191 22.47 -19.99 6.41
N GLY A 192 22.45 -19.75 7.73
CA GLY A 192 23.65 -19.55 8.53
C GLY A 192 24.40 -18.25 8.21
N ILE A 193 23.68 -17.22 7.78
CA ILE A 193 24.20 -15.89 7.46
C ILE A 193 24.10 -14.99 8.69
N GLU A 194 25.18 -14.31 9.04
CA GLU A 194 25.17 -13.29 10.11
C GLU A 194 24.30 -12.09 9.73
N TYR A 195 23.64 -11.49 10.71
CA TYR A 195 22.97 -10.19 10.51
C TYR A 195 23.22 -9.23 11.67
N VAL A 196 23.09 -7.94 11.36
CA VAL A 196 23.21 -6.85 12.32
C VAL A 196 22.00 -5.93 12.15
N GLU A 197 21.23 -5.76 13.23
CA GLU A 197 20.09 -4.86 13.25
C GLU A 197 20.49 -3.45 13.69
N LYS A 198 20.03 -2.45 12.94
CA LYS A 198 20.10 -1.05 13.33
C LYS A 198 18.76 -0.36 13.01
N THR A 199 18.31 0.46 13.94
CA THR A 199 16.98 1.08 13.84
C THR A 199 17.06 2.57 14.06
N GLY A 200 16.10 3.30 13.46
CA GLY A 200 15.91 4.72 13.67
C GLY A 200 14.42 5.06 13.60
N THR A 201 13.97 6.06 14.35
CA THR A 201 12.59 6.51 14.38
C THR A 201 12.39 7.86 13.67
N ASN A 202 13.45 8.39 13.08
CA ASN A 202 13.50 9.61 12.30
C ASN A 202 14.75 9.62 11.41
N ASN A 203 14.79 10.54 10.43
CA ASN A 203 15.88 10.62 9.44
C ASN A 203 17.29 10.72 10.04
N THR A 204 17.43 11.42 11.18
CA THR A 204 18.73 11.54 11.85
C THR A 204 19.17 10.22 12.44
N GLU A 205 18.30 9.50 13.10
CA GLU A 205 18.59 8.19 13.69
C GLU A 205 18.82 7.13 12.61
N VAL A 206 18.04 7.15 11.52
CA VAL A 206 18.23 6.27 10.35
C VAL A 206 19.61 6.50 9.73
N THR A 207 20.02 7.75 9.55
CA THR A 207 21.37 8.08 9.05
C THR A 207 22.47 7.53 9.98
N GLN A 208 22.31 7.66 11.29
CA GLN A 208 23.25 7.08 12.28
C GLN A 208 23.25 5.54 12.26
N ALA A 209 22.06 4.94 12.05
CA ALA A 209 21.91 3.50 11.90
C ALA A 209 22.64 2.97 10.66
N ALA A 210 22.53 3.68 9.53
CA ALA A 210 23.26 3.37 8.30
C ALA A 210 24.78 3.45 8.51
N ASP A 211 25.28 4.53 9.15
CA ASP A 211 26.71 4.67 9.50
C ASP A 211 27.19 3.51 10.41
N ALA A 212 26.34 3.06 11.33
CA ALA A 212 26.65 1.95 12.22
C ALA A 212 26.68 0.59 11.49
N LEU A 213 25.84 0.38 10.46
CA LEU A 213 25.88 -0.82 9.61
C LEU A 213 27.15 -0.83 8.75
N ILE A 214 27.53 0.30 8.15
CA ILE A 214 28.78 0.46 7.41
C ILE A 214 29.97 0.12 8.31
N ALA A 215 30.02 0.67 9.53
CA ALA A 215 31.07 0.38 10.50
C ALA A 215 31.10 -1.09 10.97
N ALA A 216 29.96 -1.77 10.96
CA ALA A 216 29.86 -3.20 11.28
C ALA A 216 30.36 -4.11 10.15
N GLY A 217 30.64 -3.56 8.98
CA GLY A 217 31.15 -4.27 7.80
C GLY A 217 30.15 -5.30 7.29
N VAL A 218 28.91 -4.87 7.03
CA VAL A 218 27.90 -5.70 6.37
C VAL A 218 28.17 -5.77 4.86
N ASP A 219 27.77 -6.88 4.22
CA ASP A 219 27.99 -7.10 2.80
C ASP A 219 26.83 -6.57 1.94
N ALA A 220 25.65 -6.46 2.54
CA ALA A 220 24.44 -5.90 1.95
C ALA A 220 23.51 -5.38 3.04
N VAL A 221 22.55 -4.51 2.69
CA VAL A 221 21.52 -4.02 3.61
C VAL A 221 20.13 -4.38 3.06
N PHE A 222 19.24 -4.80 3.98
CA PHE A 222 17.82 -4.99 3.73
C PHE A 222 16.99 -3.99 4.55
N THR A 223 16.03 -3.35 3.87
CA THR A 223 14.98 -2.53 4.47
C THR A 223 13.61 -2.99 3.93
N PRO A 224 12.62 -3.26 4.79
CA PRO A 224 11.25 -3.57 4.33
C PRO A 224 10.55 -2.33 3.73
N THR A 225 9.21 -2.39 3.57
CA THR A 225 8.36 -1.23 3.23
C THR A 225 8.26 -0.27 4.42
N ASP A 226 9.37 0.40 4.75
CA ASP A 226 9.53 1.26 5.92
C ASP A 226 9.53 2.73 5.51
N ASN A 227 8.45 3.46 5.83
CA ASN A 227 8.31 4.86 5.42
C ASN A 227 9.34 5.79 6.08
N THR A 228 9.75 5.48 7.32
CA THR A 228 10.77 6.27 8.03
C THR A 228 12.13 6.15 7.35
N VAL A 229 12.53 4.94 6.97
CA VAL A 229 13.80 4.72 6.24
C VAL A 229 13.71 5.30 4.84
N MET A 230 12.58 5.12 4.15
CA MET A 230 12.36 5.63 2.81
C MET A 230 12.56 7.17 2.76
N THR A 231 11.99 7.92 3.71
CA THR A 231 12.21 9.38 3.77
C THR A 231 13.67 9.80 4.02
N ALA A 232 14.50 8.89 4.53
CA ALA A 232 15.92 9.11 4.76
C ALA A 232 16.82 8.61 3.61
N GLU A 233 16.27 7.87 2.62
CA GLU A 233 17.07 7.17 1.60
C GLU A 233 18.01 8.09 0.85
N LEU A 234 17.54 9.26 0.40
CA LEU A 234 18.37 10.28 -0.28
C LEU A 234 19.57 10.77 0.56
N ALA A 235 19.52 10.57 1.89
CA ALA A 235 20.63 10.96 2.78
C ALA A 235 21.59 9.79 3.08
N ILE A 236 21.23 8.56 2.74
CA ILE A 236 22.03 7.37 3.10
C ILE A 236 22.54 6.58 1.89
N TYR A 237 21.91 6.64 0.71
CA TYR A 237 22.28 5.81 -0.44
C TYR A 237 23.73 6.03 -0.89
N GLU A 238 24.19 7.29 -0.98
CA GLU A 238 25.59 7.59 -1.36
C GLU A 238 26.59 7.00 -0.37
N LYS A 239 26.24 6.98 0.93
CA LYS A 239 27.11 6.39 1.97
C LYS A 239 27.26 4.87 1.77
N PHE A 240 26.18 4.20 1.38
CA PHE A 240 26.23 2.77 1.07
C PHE A 240 27.02 2.51 -0.21
N ILE A 241 26.84 3.32 -1.26
CA ILE A 241 27.62 3.25 -2.49
C ILE A 241 29.12 3.43 -2.20
N ASP A 242 29.49 4.47 -1.45
CA ASP A 242 30.89 4.76 -1.08
C ASP A 242 31.53 3.61 -0.27
N ALA A 243 30.72 2.90 0.51
CA ALA A 243 31.15 1.72 1.28
C ALA A 243 31.13 0.41 0.46
N GLY A 244 30.64 0.42 -0.78
CA GLY A 244 30.48 -0.77 -1.64
C GLY A 244 29.38 -1.71 -1.15
N ILE A 245 28.34 -1.21 -0.48
CA ILE A 245 27.25 -1.99 0.16
C ILE A 245 25.95 -1.75 -0.63
N PRO A 246 25.38 -2.77 -1.31
CA PRO A 246 24.10 -2.65 -1.96
C PRO A 246 22.94 -2.60 -0.94
N HIS A 247 21.98 -1.71 -1.18
CA HIS A 247 20.76 -1.58 -0.39
C HIS A 247 19.57 -2.16 -1.16
N TYR A 248 18.93 -3.18 -0.57
CA TYR A 248 17.75 -3.88 -1.11
C TYR A 248 16.54 -3.54 -0.25
N CYS A 249 15.46 -3.11 -0.89
CA CYS A 249 14.33 -2.53 -0.19
C CYS A 249 12.98 -3.10 -0.64
N GLY A 250 11.97 -2.90 0.20
CA GLY A 250 10.61 -3.45 0.01
C GLY A 250 9.68 -2.62 -0.87
N ALA A 251 10.15 -1.54 -1.53
CA ALA A 251 9.35 -0.73 -2.43
C ALA A 251 10.20 -0.17 -3.57
N ASP A 252 9.56 0.15 -4.70
CA ASP A 252 10.22 0.67 -5.90
C ASP A 252 10.77 2.09 -5.72
N SER A 253 10.12 2.92 -4.90
CA SER A 253 10.56 4.28 -4.59
C SER A 253 11.95 4.36 -3.94
N PHE A 254 12.37 3.33 -3.20
CA PHE A 254 13.73 3.28 -2.68
C PHE A 254 14.78 3.28 -3.81
N ALA A 255 14.54 2.50 -4.87
CA ALA A 255 15.44 2.51 -6.03
C ALA A 255 15.45 3.85 -6.74
N LEU A 256 14.29 4.53 -6.81
CA LEU A 256 14.19 5.88 -7.34
C LEU A 256 14.98 6.90 -6.49
N ASN A 257 15.05 6.67 -5.18
CA ASN A 257 15.80 7.49 -4.22
C ASN A 257 17.27 7.07 -4.07
N GLY A 258 17.77 6.17 -4.94
CA GLY A 258 19.20 5.83 -5.01
C GLY A 258 19.57 4.47 -4.40
N ALA A 259 18.68 3.74 -3.72
CA ALA A 259 18.95 2.36 -3.35
C ALA A 259 19.24 1.48 -4.57
N PHE A 260 19.98 0.39 -4.40
CA PHE A 260 20.33 -0.49 -5.52
C PHE A 260 19.08 -1.17 -6.10
N CYS A 261 18.22 -1.71 -5.27
CA CYS A 261 17.07 -2.47 -5.73
C CYS A 261 15.88 -2.29 -4.79
N GLY A 262 14.74 -1.86 -5.35
CA GLY A 262 13.43 -1.97 -4.75
C GLY A 262 12.72 -3.22 -5.26
N TYR A 263 11.92 -3.89 -4.43
CA TYR A 263 11.15 -5.07 -4.81
C TYR A 263 9.76 -5.00 -4.20
N GLY A 264 8.75 -5.28 -4.99
CA GLY A 264 7.39 -5.20 -4.47
C GLY A 264 6.32 -5.55 -5.49
N VAL A 265 5.17 -4.91 -5.32
CA VAL A 265 3.98 -5.03 -6.15
C VAL A 265 3.97 -3.94 -7.23
N ASP A 266 3.02 -4.04 -8.15
CA ASP A 266 2.66 -2.96 -9.07
C ASP A 266 1.77 -1.95 -8.31
N TYR A 267 2.34 -0.84 -7.86
CA TYR A 267 1.63 0.19 -7.08
C TYR A 267 0.56 0.93 -7.89
N ALA A 268 0.73 1.05 -9.21
CA ALA A 268 -0.31 1.63 -10.05
C ALA A 268 -1.55 0.72 -10.10
N LYS A 269 -1.33 -0.59 -10.28
CA LYS A 269 -2.42 -1.59 -10.24
C LYS A 269 -3.07 -1.65 -8.85
N LEU A 270 -2.28 -1.56 -7.78
CA LEU A 270 -2.78 -1.54 -6.41
C LEU A 270 -3.72 -0.36 -6.19
N GLY A 271 -3.41 0.83 -6.72
CA GLY A 271 -4.27 2.00 -6.68
C GLY A 271 -5.60 1.78 -7.39
N VAL A 272 -5.60 1.21 -8.61
CA VAL A 272 -6.84 0.86 -9.35
C VAL A 272 -7.71 -0.09 -8.55
N GLU A 273 -7.15 -1.16 -8.02
CA GLU A 273 -7.91 -2.15 -7.23
C GLU A 273 -8.43 -1.57 -5.90
N THR A 274 -7.71 -0.60 -5.31
CA THR A 274 -8.20 0.15 -4.14
C THR A 274 -9.44 0.97 -4.51
N ALA A 275 -9.41 1.67 -5.65
CA ALA A 275 -10.57 2.43 -6.13
C ALA A 275 -11.77 1.54 -6.41
N ASP A 276 -11.58 0.38 -7.02
CA ASP A 276 -12.65 -0.60 -7.22
C ASP A 276 -13.26 -1.07 -5.89
N MET A 277 -12.44 -1.32 -4.86
CA MET A 277 -12.94 -1.66 -3.51
C MET A 277 -13.68 -0.50 -2.86
N VAL A 278 -13.23 0.75 -3.04
CA VAL A 278 -13.94 1.95 -2.58
C VAL A 278 -15.34 1.98 -3.18
N ILE A 279 -15.46 1.74 -4.48
CA ILE A 279 -16.74 1.69 -5.19
C ILE A 279 -17.64 0.56 -4.64
N GLU A 280 -17.09 -0.65 -4.46
CA GLU A 280 -17.83 -1.78 -3.88
C GLU A 280 -18.43 -1.42 -2.50
N VAL A 281 -17.62 -0.78 -1.63
CA VAL A 281 -18.05 -0.35 -0.29
C VAL A 281 -19.13 0.74 -0.37
N LEU A 282 -18.96 1.75 -1.23
CA LEU A 282 -19.95 2.80 -1.43
C LEU A 282 -21.27 2.27 -2.02
N GLN A 283 -21.22 1.19 -2.79
CA GLN A 283 -22.38 0.48 -3.32
C GLN A 283 -23.02 -0.50 -2.31
N GLY A 284 -22.52 -0.56 -1.09
CA GLY A 284 -23.11 -1.28 0.04
C GLY A 284 -22.44 -2.60 0.42
N ALA A 285 -21.22 -2.87 -0.08
CA ALA A 285 -20.40 -3.95 0.49
C ALA A 285 -20.00 -3.59 1.93
N ASP A 286 -20.11 -4.56 2.83
CA ASP A 286 -19.74 -4.40 4.25
C ASP A 286 -18.22 -4.57 4.41
N PRO A 287 -17.46 -3.52 4.80
CA PRO A 287 -16.02 -3.64 5.03
C PRO A 287 -15.64 -4.78 5.98
N ALA A 288 -16.45 -5.05 7.00
CA ALA A 288 -16.19 -6.12 7.97
C ALA A 288 -16.11 -7.53 7.37
N THR A 289 -16.73 -7.75 6.23
CA THR A 289 -16.80 -9.05 5.53
C THR A 289 -16.22 -9.03 4.11
N THR A 290 -15.76 -7.88 3.65
CA THR A 290 -15.10 -7.74 2.36
C THR A 290 -13.63 -8.13 2.52
N PRO A 291 -13.15 -9.21 1.86
CA PRO A 291 -11.77 -9.67 2.00
C PRO A 291 -10.75 -8.61 1.59
N ILE A 292 -9.66 -8.53 2.35
CA ILE A 292 -8.52 -7.70 1.99
C ILE A 292 -7.83 -8.31 0.76
N LYS A 293 -7.63 -7.51 -0.28
CA LYS A 293 -6.96 -7.96 -1.52
C LYS A 293 -5.45 -7.95 -1.33
N THR A 294 -4.80 -9.01 -1.79
CA THR A 294 -3.33 -9.11 -1.85
C THR A 294 -2.88 -9.17 -3.30
N PHE A 295 -1.63 -8.81 -3.53
CA PHE A 295 -1.02 -8.78 -4.87
C PHE A 295 0.19 -9.69 -4.94
N ASP A 296 0.42 -10.26 -6.11
CA ASP A 296 1.65 -11.01 -6.36
C ASP A 296 2.82 -10.02 -6.34
N ASN A 297 3.74 -10.25 -5.42
CA ASN A 297 5.06 -9.62 -5.43
C ASN A 297 5.88 -10.23 -6.56
N GLY A 298 6.83 -9.46 -7.10
CA GLY A 298 7.71 -10.02 -8.11
C GLY A 298 8.33 -9.00 -9.04
N ILE A 299 8.10 -7.72 -8.84
CA ILE A 299 8.73 -6.67 -9.63
C ILE A 299 9.97 -6.18 -8.88
N ALA A 300 11.14 -6.35 -9.52
CA ALA A 300 12.38 -5.73 -9.07
C ALA A 300 12.61 -4.43 -9.84
N THR A 301 12.74 -3.32 -9.13
CA THR A 301 13.12 -2.02 -9.69
C THR A 301 14.58 -1.77 -9.35
N VAL A 302 15.44 -1.72 -10.36
CA VAL A 302 16.88 -1.57 -10.20
C VAL A 302 17.31 -0.15 -10.58
N ASN A 303 18.02 0.51 -9.67
CA ASN A 303 18.71 1.77 -9.98
C ASN A 303 20.01 1.47 -10.74
N THR A 304 20.02 1.81 -12.03
CA THR A 304 21.14 1.48 -12.91
C THR A 304 22.40 2.29 -12.62
N GLU A 305 22.28 3.52 -12.10
CA GLU A 305 23.42 4.33 -11.66
C GLU A 305 24.09 3.72 -10.44
N THR A 306 23.30 3.25 -9.48
CA THR A 306 23.81 2.58 -8.28
C THR A 306 24.38 1.20 -8.61
N ALA A 307 23.74 0.44 -9.52
CA ALA A 307 24.27 -0.83 -10.01
C ALA A 307 25.64 -0.66 -10.67
N GLU A 308 25.81 0.36 -11.53
CA GLU A 308 27.09 0.70 -12.18
C GLU A 308 28.14 1.11 -11.16
N ALA A 309 27.80 1.98 -10.22
CA ALA A 309 28.72 2.47 -9.18
C ALA A 309 29.23 1.34 -8.29
N LEU A 310 28.37 0.36 -7.95
CA LEU A 310 28.72 -0.82 -7.16
C LEU A 310 29.34 -1.95 -7.99
N GLY A 311 29.25 -1.89 -9.32
CA GLY A 311 29.75 -2.92 -10.23
C GLY A 311 28.96 -4.23 -10.13
N ILE A 312 27.64 -4.17 -9.86
CA ILE A 312 26.77 -5.34 -9.63
C ILE A 312 26.11 -5.75 -10.95
N ASP A 313 26.23 -7.04 -11.29
CA ASP A 313 25.45 -7.68 -12.35
C ASP A 313 24.13 -8.22 -11.76
N TYR A 314 23.00 -7.65 -12.23
CA TYR A 314 21.65 -8.06 -11.83
C TYR A 314 20.92 -8.83 -12.94
N SER A 315 21.60 -9.29 -13.97
CA SER A 315 20.98 -10.03 -15.09
C SER A 315 20.23 -11.30 -14.62
N GLY A 316 20.67 -11.90 -13.52
CA GLY A 316 20.01 -13.08 -12.90
C GLY A 316 18.63 -12.77 -12.27
N PHE A 317 18.27 -11.49 -12.06
CA PHE A 317 16.98 -11.13 -11.45
C PHE A 317 15.80 -11.52 -12.34
N ALA A 318 15.97 -11.50 -13.65
CA ALA A 318 14.93 -11.89 -14.60
C ALA A 318 14.46 -13.35 -14.47
N GLU A 319 15.24 -14.22 -13.83
CA GLU A 319 14.87 -15.61 -13.56
C GLU A 319 14.02 -15.78 -12.29
N LEU A 320 14.10 -14.80 -11.37
CA LEU A 320 13.43 -14.83 -10.06
C LEU A 320 12.23 -13.87 -9.98
N CYS A 321 12.17 -12.87 -10.86
CA CYS A 321 11.16 -11.83 -10.84
C CYS A 321 10.13 -12.02 -11.97
N THR A 322 8.91 -11.57 -11.73
CA THR A 322 7.87 -11.46 -12.78
C THR A 322 8.15 -10.30 -13.73
N GLY A 323 8.93 -9.31 -13.27
CA GLY A 323 9.41 -8.18 -14.04
C GLY A 323 10.65 -7.56 -13.43
N VAL A 324 11.52 -7.01 -14.28
CA VAL A 324 12.64 -6.16 -13.86
C VAL A 324 12.47 -4.81 -14.56
N VAL A 325 12.35 -3.76 -13.75
CA VAL A 325 12.22 -2.37 -14.20
C VAL A 325 13.52 -1.66 -13.88
N GLU A 326 14.01 -0.86 -14.81
CA GLU A 326 15.21 -0.05 -14.64
C GLU A 326 14.81 1.39 -14.34
N THR A 327 15.49 2.02 -13.39
CA THR A 327 15.33 3.43 -13.05
C THR A 327 16.69 4.09 -12.85
N VAL A 328 16.67 5.39 -12.63
CA VAL A 328 17.80 6.21 -12.17
C VAL A 328 17.33 7.03 -10.98
N THR A 329 18.25 7.63 -10.25
CA THR A 329 17.88 8.52 -9.14
C THR A 329 17.12 9.75 -9.68
N ALA A 330 15.85 9.90 -9.27
CA ALA A 330 14.92 10.92 -9.75
C ALA A 330 13.82 11.20 -8.72
N GLU A 331 13.07 12.30 -8.90
CA GLU A 331 11.96 12.66 -8.02
C GLU A 331 10.70 11.82 -8.29
N GLU A 332 10.48 11.41 -9.55
CA GLU A 332 9.28 10.66 -9.97
C GLU A 332 9.64 9.58 -11.00
N PHE A 333 8.84 8.52 -11.07
CA PHE A 333 8.91 7.54 -12.14
C PHE A 333 8.48 8.16 -13.48
N LYS A 334 9.15 7.75 -14.57
CA LYS A 334 8.89 8.27 -15.93
C LYS A 334 7.94 7.37 -16.70
#